data_ed2d65e6bc24b0e6b788705b2438bbae
#
_entry.id   ed2d65e6bc24b0e6b788705b2438bbae
#
_cell.length_a   1.000
_cell.length_b   1.000
_cell.length_c   1.000
_cell.angle_alpha   90.00
_cell.angle_beta   90.00
_cell.angle_gamma   90.00
#
_symmetry.space_group_name_H-M   'P 1'
#
loop_
_entity.id
_entity.type
_entity.pdbx_description
1 polymer ?
#
loop_
_entity_poly.entity_id
_entity_poly.type
_entity_poly.pdbx_seq_one_letter_code
_entity_poly.pdbx_strand_id
1 'polypeptide(L)'
;MPELVRFDASQGPRVVHPADGRYDDLGGCGARLMISGEESGGGFALVEHPIPARHLAAPVHRHHDEDEYSYVLEGTLGALLGDDIVFATAGDLVFKPRDQWHTFWNAGGTLCRILEIISPGGFEHYFAEITSSTEPAAELSARYRNEIDREHTQQLCHDHGLVFPPPPGRS
;
A
#
# COMPACT_ATOMS: atom_id res chain seq x y z
N MET A 1 -18.62 28.23 -1.07
CA MET A 1 -18.98 26.98 -0.32
C MET A 1 -18.54 25.83 -1.19
N PRO A 2 -17.71 24.88 -0.73
CA PRO A 2 -17.44 23.68 -1.52
C PRO A 2 -18.76 22.94 -1.70
N GLU A 3 -18.99 22.48 -2.91
CA GLU A 3 -20.16 21.67 -3.27
C GLU A 3 -20.13 20.38 -2.45
N LEU A 4 -21.17 20.14 -1.67
CA LEU A 4 -21.30 18.87 -0.92
C LEU A 4 -21.42 17.75 -1.94
N VAL A 5 -20.37 16.93 -2.05
CA VAL A 5 -20.41 15.70 -2.86
C VAL A 5 -21.53 14.84 -2.31
N ARG A 6 -22.55 14.57 -3.13
CA ARG A 6 -23.66 13.70 -2.72
C ARG A 6 -23.13 12.26 -2.62
N PHE A 7 -23.32 11.66 -1.47
CA PHE A 7 -23.15 10.22 -1.29
C PHE A 7 -23.94 9.46 -2.35
N ASP A 8 -23.29 8.57 -3.07
CA ASP A 8 -24.00 7.62 -3.91
C ASP A 8 -24.81 6.70 -2.98
N ALA A 9 -26.13 6.72 -3.12
CA ALA A 9 -27.04 5.93 -2.27
C ALA A 9 -26.83 4.41 -2.40
N SER A 10 -26.18 3.93 -3.46
CA SER A 10 -25.76 2.52 -3.62
C SER A 10 -24.61 2.14 -2.68
N GLN A 11 -23.91 3.13 -2.11
CA GLN A 11 -22.71 2.99 -1.27
C GLN A 11 -22.92 3.59 0.14
N GLY A 12 -24.15 3.59 0.62
CA GLY A 12 -24.52 4.13 1.94
C GLY A 12 -23.80 3.48 3.12
N PRO A 13 -24.12 3.93 4.35
CA PRO A 13 -23.49 3.39 5.56
C PRO A 13 -23.57 1.87 5.62
N ARG A 14 -22.44 1.20 5.82
CA ARG A 14 -22.35 -0.26 5.86
C ARG A 14 -21.23 -0.75 6.78
N VAL A 15 -21.30 -2.03 7.13
CA VAL A 15 -20.17 -2.75 7.74
C VAL A 15 -19.38 -3.40 6.59
N VAL A 16 -18.07 -3.19 6.55
CA VAL A 16 -17.17 -3.91 5.64
C VAL A 16 -16.59 -5.08 6.42
N HIS A 17 -17.05 -6.29 6.11
CA HIS A 17 -16.59 -7.50 6.80
C HIS A 17 -15.22 -7.98 6.29
N PRO A 18 -14.51 -8.88 7.01
CA PRO A 18 -13.19 -9.38 6.60
C PRO A 18 -13.15 -10.04 5.22
N ALA A 19 -14.28 -10.58 4.73
CA ALA A 19 -14.41 -11.19 3.41
C ALA A 19 -14.85 -10.22 2.30
N ASP A 20 -15.20 -8.98 2.66
CA ASP A 20 -15.68 -7.99 1.71
C ASP A 20 -14.51 -7.22 1.09
N GLY A 21 -14.80 -6.61 -0.04
CA GLY A 21 -13.84 -5.81 -0.80
C GLY A 21 -13.09 -6.61 -1.86
N ARG A 22 -12.46 -5.86 -2.77
CA ARG A 22 -11.58 -6.45 -3.80
C ARG A 22 -10.24 -6.81 -3.16
N TYR A 23 -9.74 -8.00 -3.49
CA TYR A 23 -8.44 -8.46 -3.05
C TYR A 23 -7.51 -8.66 -4.25
N ASP A 24 -6.36 -8.01 -4.22
CA ASP A 24 -5.30 -8.13 -5.21
C ASP A 24 -4.05 -8.72 -4.54
N ASP A 25 -3.44 -9.75 -5.16
CA ASP A 25 -2.17 -10.33 -4.70
C ASP A 25 -1.01 -9.59 -5.37
N LEU A 26 -0.27 -8.82 -4.59
CA LEU A 26 0.86 -8.02 -5.07
C LEU A 26 2.20 -8.77 -5.02
N GLY A 27 2.20 -10.05 -4.64
CA GLY A 27 3.39 -10.87 -4.46
C GLY A 27 4.03 -10.66 -3.08
N GLY A 28 4.51 -9.46 -2.77
CA GLY A 28 5.09 -9.14 -1.46
C GLY A 28 4.05 -9.00 -0.34
N CYS A 29 2.84 -8.63 -0.67
CA CYS A 29 1.70 -8.55 0.24
C CYS A 29 0.38 -8.71 -0.52
N GLY A 30 -0.73 -8.84 0.20
CA GLY A 30 -2.07 -8.65 -0.34
C GLY A 30 -2.52 -7.18 -0.27
N ALA A 31 -3.49 -6.82 -1.09
CA ALA A 31 -4.19 -5.54 -0.99
C ALA A 31 -5.70 -5.79 -1.00
N ARG A 32 -6.35 -5.61 0.15
CA ARG A 32 -7.81 -5.69 0.27
C ARG A 32 -8.39 -4.29 0.33
N LEU A 33 -9.00 -3.85 -0.77
CA LEU A 33 -9.68 -2.57 -0.84
C LEU A 33 -10.97 -2.60 -0.03
N MET A 34 -11.05 -1.77 0.99
CA MET A 34 -12.21 -1.66 1.88
C MET A 34 -13.10 -0.48 1.52
N ILE A 35 -12.50 0.68 1.23
CA ILE A 35 -13.17 1.92 0.79
C ILE A 35 -12.33 2.50 -0.33
N SER A 36 -12.95 2.78 -1.47
CA SER A 36 -12.28 3.42 -2.61
C SER A 36 -12.26 4.93 -2.48
N GLY A 37 -11.42 5.58 -3.28
CA GLY A 37 -11.38 7.02 -3.41
C GLY A 37 -12.72 7.61 -3.86
N GLU A 38 -13.43 6.93 -4.77
CA GLU A 38 -14.75 7.36 -5.22
C GLU A 38 -15.77 7.36 -4.08
N GLU A 39 -15.75 6.32 -3.24
CA GLU A 39 -16.66 6.21 -2.11
C GLU A 39 -16.42 7.28 -1.04
N SER A 40 -15.17 7.72 -0.88
CA SER A 40 -14.80 8.79 0.05
C SER A 40 -14.92 10.20 -0.55
N GLY A 41 -15.39 10.31 -1.81
CA GLY A 41 -15.42 11.59 -2.53
C GLY A 41 -14.05 12.14 -2.90
N GLY A 42 -13.06 11.28 -3.09
CA GLY A 42 -11.68 11.60 -3.44
C GLY A 42 -10.78 11.87 -2.22
N GLY A 43 -11.32 11.83 -1.00
CA GLY A 43 -10.57 12.18 0.20
C GLY A 43 -9.49 11.17 0.58
N PHE A 44 -9.81 9.89 0.47
CA PHE A 44 -8.88 8.79 0.78
C PHE A 44 -9.36 7.46 0.20
N ALA A 45 -8.45 6.52 0.09
CA ALA A 45 -8.76 5.09 -0.01
C ALA A 45 -8.33 4.37 1.27
N LEU A 46 -9.01 3.26 1.59
CA LEU A 46 -8.71 2.43 2.75
C LEU A 46 -8.42 1.01 2.29
N VAL A 47 -7.19 0.57 2.53
CA VAL A 47 -6.68 -0.74 2.09
C VAL A 47 -6.08 -1.50 3.27
N GLU A 48 -6.40 -2.78 3.41
CA GLU A 48 -5.69 -3.64 4.34
C GLU A 48 -4.62 -4.43 3.60
N HIS A 49 -3.41 -4.45 4.14
CA HIS A 49 -2.29 -5.25 3.65
C HIS A 49 -1.93 -6.36 4.63
N PRO A 50 -2.28 -7.63 4.35
CA PRO A 50 -1.65 -8.78 4.98
C PRO A 50 -0.27 -9.01 4.35
N ILE A 51 0.77 -9.02 5.19
CA ILE A 51 2.17 -9.13 4.76
C ILE A 51 2.75 -10.41 5.37
N PRO A 52 3.12 -11.42 4.58
CA PRO A 52 3.74 -12.64 5.08
C PRO A 52 5.07 -12.35 5.80
N ALA A 53 5.48 -13.26 6.68
CA ALA A 53 6.73 -13.12 7.44
C ALA A 53 7.92 -12.85 6.50
N ARG A 54 8.74 -11.87 6.82
CA ARG A 54 9.96 -11.50 6.09
C ARG A 54 9.73 -11.04 4.65
N HIS A 55 8.51 -10.65 4.27
CA HIS A 55 8.25 -10.10 2.94
C HIS A 55 8.33 -8.57 2.96
N LEU A 56 8.99 -8.03 1.92
CA LEU A 56 8.88 -6.63 1.55
C LEU A 56 7.52 -6.44 0.87
N ALA A 57 6.73 -5.48 1.32
CA ALA A 57 5.38 -5.28 0.82
C ALA A 57 5.34 -4.50 -0.51
N ALA A 58 6.26 -3.55 -0.66
CA ALA A 58 6.39 -2.71 -1.85
C ALA A 58 7.87 -2.44 -2.13
N PRO A 59 8.29 -2.10 -3.37
CA PRO A 59 9.65 -1.63 -3.61
C PRO A 59 9.93 -0.32 -2.86
N VAL A 60 11.18 0.11 -2.76
CA VAL A 60 11.48 1.49 -2.34
C VAL A 60 10.91 2.44 -3.39
N HIS A 61 10.00 3.31 -2.96
CA HIS A 61 9.26 4.19 -3.88
C HIS A 61 8.88 5.51 -3.22
N ARG A 62 8.36 6.44 -4.01
CA ARG A 62 7.71 7.66 -3.53
C ARG A 62 6.53 8.01 -4.39
N HIS A 63 5.47 8.49 -3.76
CA HIS A 63 4.31 9.07 -4.41
C HIS A 63 4.48 10.57 -4.55
N HIS A 64 4.06 11.14 -5.67
CA HIS A 64 4.04 12.60 -5.83
C HIS A 64 2.72 13.24 -5.42
N ASP A 65 1.64 12.48 -5.42
CA ASP A 65 0.31 13.01 -5.20
C ASP A 65 -0.33 12.59 -3.87
N GLU A 66 0.09 11.43 -3.30
CA GLU A 66 -0.54 10.84 -2.12
C GLU A 66 0.37 10.86 -0.89
N ASP A 67 -0.23 11.10 0.26
CA ASP A 67 0.31 10.74 1.57
C ASP A 67 -0.24 9.38 1.97
N GLU A 68 0.56 8.57 2.64
CA GLU A 68 0.15 7.27 3.17
C GLU A 68 0.32 7.17 4.68
N TYR A 69 -0.60 6.44 5.31
CA TYR A 69 -0.63 6.24 6.75
C TYR A 69 -0.85 4.75 7.03
N SER A 70 0.18 4.06 7.52
CA SER A 70 0.09 2.65 7.90
C SER A 70 -0.23 2.51 9.38
N TYR A 71 -1.44 2.11 9.72
CA TYR A 71 -1.81 1.75 11.08
C TYR A 71 -1.63 0.25 11.29
N VAL A 72 -0.78 -0.15 12.23
CA VAL A 72 -0.47 -1.55 12.48
C VAL A 72 -1.60 -2.21 13.28
N LEU A 73 -2.24 -3.21 12.66
CA LEU A 73 -3.31 -4.00 13.28
C LEU A 73 -2.73 -5.20 14.04
N GLU A 74 -1.69 -5.85 13.49
CA GLU A 74 -1.11 -7.09 13.99
C GLU A 74 0.34 -7.25 13.53
N GLY A 75 1.17 -7.87 14.36
CA GLY A 75 2.56 -8.17 14.01
C GLY A 75 3.52 -7.01 14.22
N THR A 76 4.65 -7.05 13.52
CA THR A 76 5.71 -6.04 13.56
C THR A 76 6.01 -5.54 12.17
N LEU A 77 5.77 -4.27 11.94
CA LEU A 77 6.10 -3.57 10.70
C LEU A 77 7.50 -2.97 10.81
N GLY A 78 8.36 -3.24 9.85
CA GLY A 78 9.56 -2.45 9.57
C GLY A 78 9.26 -1.46 8.45
N ALA A 79 9.84 -0.28 8.49
CA ALA A 79 9.72 0.70 7.41
C ALA A 79 11.03 1.46 7.19
N LEU A 80 11.29 1.79 5.93
CA LEU A 80 12.29 2.78 5.54
C LEU A 80 11.57 4.09 5.27
N LEU A 81 11.99 5.16 5.94
CA LEU A 81 11.44 6.52 5.81
C LEU A 81 12.60 7.48 5.49
N GLY A 82 12.79 7.82 4.22
CA GLY A 82 14.01 8.46 3.77
C GLY A 82 15.22 7.54 3.98
N ASP A 83 16.12 7.92 4.88
CA ASP A 83 17.32 7.12 5.24
C ASP A 83 17.15 6.36 6.57
N ASP A 84 16.03 6.54 7.26
CA ASP A 84 15.79 5.97 8.58
C ASP A 84 15.03 4.65 8.52
N ILE A 85 15.51 3.66 9.25
CA ILE A 85 14.81 2.40 9.51
C ILE A 85 14.05 2.52 10.84
N VAL A 86 12.75 2.29 10.79
CA VAL A 86 11.88 2.32 11.96
C VAL A 86 11.11 1.02 12.11
N PHE A 87 10.65 0.72 13.33
CA PHE A 87 9.79 -0.43 13.63
C PHE A 87 8.55 0.04 14.37
N ALA A 88 7.41 -0.56 14.00
CA ALA A 88 6.11 -0.28 14.58
C ALA A 88 5.39 -1.59 14.93
N THR A 89 4.56 -1.56 15.96
CA THR A 89 3.78 -2.71 16.45
C THR A 89 2.29 -2.36 16.49
N ALA A 90 1.44 -3.32 16.81
CA ALA A 90 0.00 -3.11 16.87
C ALA A 90 -0.37 -1.88 17.72
N GLY A 91 -1.12 -0.95 17.12
CA GLY A 91 -1.51 0.33 17.68
C GLY A 91 -0.66 1.52 17.26
N ASP A 92 0.50 1.29 16.64
CA ASP A 92 1.35 2.35 16.10
C ASP A 92 0.88 2.80 14.72
N LEU A 93 1.17 4.07 14.39
CA LEU A 93 0.94 4.66 13.07
C LEU A 93 2.27 5.08 12.45
N VAL A 94 2.52 4.64 11.22
CA VAL A 94 3.67 5.09 10.41
C VAL A 94 3.15 6.07 9.35
N PHE A 95 3.65 7.30 9.35
CA PHE A 95 3.30 8.32 8.37
C PHE A 95 4.35 8.38 7.27
N LYS A 96 3.92 8.30 6.03
CA LYS A 96 4.74 8.34 4.81
C LYS A 96 4.24 9.50 3.93
N PRO A 97 4.80 10.72 4.11
CA PRO A 97 4.38 11.87 3.30
C PRO A 97 4.80 11.69 1.83
N ARG A 98 4.04 12.31 0.93
CA ARG A 98 4.38 12.40 -0.49
C ARG A 98 5.79 12.95 -0.69
N ASP A 99 6.39 12.65 -1.83
CA ASP A 99 7.76 13.04 -2.22
C ASP A 99 8.88 12.48 -1.32
N GLN A 100 8.57 11.68 -0.31
CA GLN A 100 9.54 10.99 0.52
C GLN A 100 9.73 9.55 0.06
N TRP A 101 10.99 9.13 -0.15
CA TRP A 101 11.32 7.73 -0.39
C TRP A 101 10.94 6.88 0.82
N HIS A 102 10.22 5.81 0.58
CA HIS A 102 9.79 4.89 1.62
C HIS A 102 9.53 3.48 1.10
N THR A 103 9.49 2.56 2.01
CA THR A 103 8.92 1.21 1.85
C THR A 103 8.62 0.62 3.23
N PHE A 104 7.99 -0.55 3.25
CA PHE A 104 7.66 -1.26 4.48
C PHE A 104 7.65 -2.77 4.26
N TRP A 105 7.85 -3.52 5.36
CA TRP A 105 7.94 -4.98 5.33
C TRP A 105 7.46 -5.59 6.65
N ASN A 106 7.21 -6.88 6.63
CA ASN A 106 6.99 -7.64 7.85
C ASN A 106 8.34 -7.99 8.50
N ALA A 107 8.67 -7.34 9.59
CA ALA A 107 9.91 -7.57 10.34
C ALA A 107 9.81 -8.76 11.32
N GLY A 108 8.61 -9.31 11.52
CA GLY A 108 8.35 -10.43 12.42
C GLY A 108 8.40 -11.80 11.74
N GLY A 109 8.17 -12.84 12.55
CA GLY A 109 8.09 -14.24 12.12
C GLY A 109 6.69 -14.77 11.86
N THR A 110 5.65 -13.95 12.11
CA THR A 110 4.24 -14.26 11.88
C THR A 110 3.64 -13.25 10.92
N LEU A 111 2.37 -13.41 10.55
CA LEU A 111 1.67 -12.45 9.70
C LEU A 111 1.72 -11.05 10.33
N CYS A 112 2.00 -10.03 9.52
CA CYS A 112 1.79 -8.63 9.86
C CYS A 112 0.59 -8.10 9.05
N ARG A 113 -0.29 -7.36 9.70
CA ARG A 113 -1.44 -6.71 9.05
C ARG A 113 -1.43 -5.24 9.36
N ILE A 114 -1.59 -4.45 8.32
CA ILE A 114 -1.72 -2.99 8.45
C ILE A 114 -2.99 -2.51 7.76
N LEU A 115 -3.51 -1.40 8.26
CA LEU A 115 -4.52 -0.61 7.58
C LEU A 115 -3.81 0.58 6.94
N GLU A 116 -3.85 0.66 5.62
CA GLU A 116 -3.26 1.75 4.86
C GLU A 116 -4.34 2.75 4.47
N ILE A 117 -4.15 4.01 4.85
CA ILE A 117 -4.92 5.15 4.37
C ILE A 117 -4.09 5.85 3.32
N ILE A 118 -4.63 5.97 2.11
CA ILE A 118 -3.99 6.65 0.98
C ILE A 118 -4.77 7.93 0.70
N SER A 119 -4.16 9.10 0.81
CA SER A 119 -4.86 10.38 0.69
C SER A 119 -4.08 11.38 -0.19
N PRO A 120 -4.74 11.96 -1.23
CA PRO A 120 -6.10 11.66 -1.70
C PRO A 120 -6.26 10.23 -2.21
N GLY A 121 -7.52 9.78 -2.40
CA GLY A 121 -7.82 8.50 -3.04
C GLY A 121 -7.52 8.53 -4.54
N GLY A 122 -7.28 7.36 -5.13
CA GLY A 122 -6.98 7.17 -6.55
C GLY A 122 -5.86 6.17 -6.81
N PHE A 123 -4.83 6.16 -5.97
CA PHE A 123 -3.70 5.24 -6.11
C PHE A 123 -4.09 3.77 -5.90
N GLU A 124 -5.14 3.46 -5.19
CA GLU A 124 -5.63 2.09 -4.96
C GLU A 124 -5.99 1.35 -6.26
N HIS A 125 -6.21 2.06 -7.35
CA HIS A 125 -6.42 1.46 -8.68
C HIS A 125 -5.14 0.84 -9.23
N TYR A 126 -3.96 1.37 -8.86
CA TYR A 126 -2.68 0.78 -9.21
C TYR A 126 -2.58 -0.68 -8.81
N PHE A 127 -3.11 -1.06 -7.65
CA PHE A 127 -3.04 -2.45 -7.15
C PHE A 127 -3.79 -3.43 -8.07
N ALA A 128 -4.97 -3.05 -8.58
CA ALA A 128 -5.67 -3.87 -9.54
C ALA A 128 -4.95 -3.92 -10.90
N GLU A 129 -4.44 -2.79 -11.35
CA GLU A 129 -3.81 -2.71 -12.67
C GLU A 129 -2.45 -3.40 -12.69
N ILE A 130 -1.65 -3.34 -11.62
CA ILE A 130 -0.36 -4.04 -11.57
C ILE A 130 -0.52 -5.56 -11.62
N THR A 131 -1.67 -6.09 -11.22
CA THR A 131 -1.96 -7.53 -11.25
C THR A 131 -2.65 -7.99 -12.53
N SER A 132 -3.35 -7.11 -13.24
CA SER A 132 -4.22 -7.49 -14.37
C SER A 132 -3.79 -6.90 -15.71
N SER A 133 -3.08 -5.78 -15.75
CA SER A 133 -2.66 -5.13 -16.99
C SER A 133 -1.45 -5.80 -17.62
N THR A 134 -1.35 -5.74 -18.95
CA THR A 134 -0.16 -6.11 -19.72
C THR A 134 0.80 -4.93 -19.93
N GLU A 135 0.44 -3.74 -19.47
CA GLU A 135 1.28 -2.54 -19.51
C GLU A 135 2.60 -2.78 -18.75
N PRO A 136 3.76 -2.35 -19.27
CA PRO A 136 5.01 -2.44 -18.53
C PRO A 136 4.90 -1.76 -17.16
N ALA A 137 5.42 -2.41 -16.11
CA ALA A 137 5.30 -1.89 -14.73
C ALA A 137 5.88 -0.47 -14.57
N ALA A 138 6.92 -0.12 -15.33
CA ALA A 138 7.50 1.21 -15.29
C ALA A 138 6.58 2.29 -15.88
N GLU A 139 5.85 1.97 -16.96
CA GLU A 139 4.88 2.88 -17.58
C GLU A 139 3.67 3.06 -16.67
N LEU A 140 3.18 1.96 -16.10
CA LEU A 140 2.11 1.99 -15.11
C LEU A 140 2.49 2.86 -13.90
N SER A 141 3.66 2.66 -13.31
CA SER A 141 4.14 3.47 -12.18
C SER A 141 4.24 4.96 -12.55
N ALA A 142 4.76 5.28 -13.74
CA ALA A 142 4.85 6.66 -14.22
C ALA A 142 3.47 7.32 -14.36
N ARG A 143 2.46 6.57 -14.83
CA ARG A 143 1.07 7.06 -14.98
C ARG A 143 0.43 7.40 -13.63
N TYR A 144 0.76 6.63 -12.59
CA TYR A 144 0.34 6.90 -11.21
C TYR A 144 1.29 7.84 -10.45
N ARG A 145 2.27 8.46 -11.15
CA ARG A 145 3.27 9.36 -10.57
C ARG A 145 3.97 8.77 -9.34
N ASN A 146 4.21 7.45 -9.44
CA ASN A 146 4.92 6.64 -8.46
C ASN A 146 6.32 6.32 -9.00
N GLU A 147 7.35 6.84 -8.36
CA GLU A 147 8.75 6.54 -8.70
C GLU A 147 9.27 5.36 -7.88
N ILE A 148 10.05 4.49 -8.52
CA ILE A 148 10.60 3.28 -7.89
C ILE A 148 12.12 3.29 -7.98
N ASP A 149 12.78 3.07 -6.83
CA ASP A 149 14.22 2.83 -6.73
C ASP A 149 14.50 1.33 -6.60
N ARG A 150 14.84 0.72 -7.74
CA ARG A 150 15.10 -0.74 -7.82
C ARG A 150 16.41 -1.14 -7.16
N GLU A 151 17.44 -0.30 -7.27
CA GLU A 151 18.75 -0.59 -6.70
C GLU A 151 18.69 -0.59 -5.17
N HIS A 152 18.09 0.45 -4.59
CA HIS A 152 17.89 0.53 -3.14
C HIS A 152 16.96 -0.60 -2.64
N THR A 153 15.93 -0.97 -3.42
CA THR A 153 15.07 -2.12 -3.09
C THR A 153 15.87 -3.42 -2.96
N GLN A 154 16.75 -3.70 -3.93
CA GLN A 154 17.58 -4.91 -3.91
C GLN A 154 18.56 -4.90 -2.72
N GLN A 155 19.19 -3.77 -2.46
CA GLN A 155 20.10 -3.60 -1.33
C GLN A 155 19.37 -3.82 0.01
N LEU A 156 18.21 -3.22 0.19
CA LEU A 156 17.38 -3.37 1.39
C LEU A 156 16.99 -4.84 1.62
N CYS A 157 16.54 -5.52 0.56
CA CYS A 157 16.20 -6.94 0.65
C CYS A 157 17.39 -7.79 1.07
N HIS A 158 18.58 -7.55 0.51
CA HIS A 158 19.80 -8.24 0.86
C HIS A 158 20.17 -8.01 2.33
N ASP A 159 20.21 -6.75 2.77
CA ASP A 159 20.70 -6.37 4.11
C ASP A 159 19.78 -6.85 5.23
N HIS A 160 18.48 -6.93 4.96
CA HIS A 160 17.47 -7.35 5.94
C HIS A 160 16.95 -8.78 5.73
N GLY A 161 17.46 -9.50 4.72
CA GLY A 161 17.04 -10.87 4.41
C GLY A 161 15.54 -10.95 4.07
N LEU A 162 15.07 -10.01 3.26
CA LEU A 162 13.67 -9.91 2.88
C LEU A 162 13.40 -10.63 1.55
N VAL A 163 12.21 -11.17 1.42
CA VAL A 163 11.67 -11.73 0.18
C VAL A 163 10.78 -10.70 -0.49
N PHE A 164 10.97 -10.48 -1.80
CA PHE A 164 10.13 -9.60 -2.59
C PHE A 164 9.75 -10.26 -3.92
N PRO A 165 8.73 -11.14 -3.92
CA PRO A 165 8.25 -11.77 -5.14
C PRO A 165 7.46 -10.77 -5.98
N PRO A 166 7.50 -10.89 -7.32
CA PRO A 166 6.65 -10.09 -8.19
C PRO A 166 5.18 -10.50 -8.02
N PRO A 167 4.24 -9.63 -8.43
CA PRO A 167 2.84 -10.01 -8.54
C PRO A 167 2.67 -11.25 -9.43
N PRO A 168 1.71 -12.14 -9.14
CA PRO A 168 1.44 -13.32 -9.95
C PRO A 168 1.25 -12.97 -11.43
N GLY A 169 1.92 -13.71 -12.33
CA GLY A 169 1.85 -13.46 -13.78
C GLY A 169 2.77 -12.35 -14.31
N ARG A 170 3.54 -11.69 -13.46
CA ARG A 170 4.60 -10.76 -13.86
C ARG A 170 5.97 -11.35 -13.49
N SER A 171 6.84 -11.44 -14.47
CA SER A 171 8.24 -11.89 -14.33
C SER A 171 9.20 -10.72 -14.53
#